data_124966dbe01e183d361ed763f7d951a9
#
_entry.id   124966dbe01e183d361ed763f7d951a9
#
_cell.length_a   1.000
_cell.length_b   1.000
_cell.length_c   1.000
_cell.angle_alpha   90.00
_cell.angle_beta   90.00
_cell.angle_gamma   90.00
#
_symmetry.space_group_name_H-M   'P 1'
#
loop_
_entity.id
_entity.type
_entity.pdbx_description
1 polymer ?
#
loop_
_entity_poly.entity_id
_entity_poly.type
_entity_poly.pdbx_seq_one_letter_code
_entity_poly.pdbx_strand_id
1 'polypeptide(L)'
;SNELRQISPPLLRGAKAIYFASIFSQLWGRQEMVDIQKALYNELLEAREKLDPALQLEDTHRLMWLHLPPFYDTALLDYIEVKCNAPIVFEEVNYVGWEPLNASDPYRSLARKILTQGFMDPALRVKEIIEFGKKMKFNGCILYNHGFGRCSMSDSSFAKHLREELNKAGVPLLMLDGDEKISACFPIPKSEEDLGDWTLMMV
;
A
#
# COMPACT_ATOMS: atom_id res chain seq x y z
N SER A 1 8.63 8.31 -9.21
CA SER A 1 7.16 8.25 -9.05
C SER A 1 6.71 8.42 -7.60
N ASN A 2 7.44 7.89 -6.61
CA ASN A 2 7.05 7.99 -5.20
C ASN A 2 6.93 9.45 -4.70
N GLU A 3 7.75 10.36 -5.19
CA GLU A 3 7.65 11.80 -4.84
C GLU A 3 6.34 12.42 -5.34
N LEU A 4 5.89 12.01 -6.52
CA LEU A 4 4.62 12.49 -7.08
C LEU A 4 3.40 11.95 -6.33
N ARG A 5 3.54 10.80 -5.66
CA ARG A 5 2.48 10.23 -4.82
C ARG A 5 2.34 10.91 -3.45
N GLN A 6 3.30 11.76 -3.07
CA GLN A 6 3.20 12.58 -1.84
C GLN A 6 2.29 13.80 -2.01
N ILE A 7 1.90 14.13 -3.25
CA ILE A 7 1.04 15.26 -3.57
C ILE A 7 -0.38 14.97 -3.06
N SER A 8 -1.05 15.98 -2.58
CA SER A 8 -2.45 15.96 -2.15
C SER A 8 -3.29 16.85 -3.09
N PRO A 9 -4.39 16.35 -3.67
CA PRO A 9 -4.84 14.95 -3.67
C PRO A 9 -3.89 14.01 -4.43
N PRO A 10 -3.87 12.70 -4.13
CA PRO A 10 -2.97 11.77 -4.78
C PRO A 10 -3.21 11.71 -6.29
N LEU A 11 -2.16 11.87 -7.09
CA LEU A 11 -2.23 11.80 -8.55
C LEU A 11 -2.50 10.37 -9.06
N LEU A 12 -2.16 9.37 -8.25
CA LEU A 12 -2.39 7.96 -8.54
C LEU A 12 -3.11 7.32 -7.36
N ARG A 13 -4.32 6.86 -7.59
CA ARG A 13 -5.13 6.15 -6.60
C ARG A 13 -4.57 4.75 -6.33
N GLY A 14 -4.64 4.31 -5.08
CA GLY A 14 -4.19 2.98 -4.66
C GLY A 14 -4.87 1.85 -5.41
N ALA A 15 -6.17 1.94 -5.64
CA ALA A 15 -6.92 0.97 -6.44
C ALA A 15 -6.35 0.76 -7.86
N LYS A 16 -5.75 1.79 -8.45
CA LYS A 16 -5.03 1.68 -9.73
C LYS A 16 -3.58 1.25 -9.56
N ALA A 17 -2.90 1.78 -8.54
CA ALA A 17 -1.49 1.51 -8.29
C ALA A 17 -1.22 0.03 -7.98
N ILE A 18 -2.18 -0.66 -7.39
CA ILE A 18 -2.07 -2.05 -7.03
C ILE A 18 -1.88 -2.98 -8.24
N TYR A 19 -2.44 -2.63 -9.39
CA TYR A 19 -2.25 -3.40 -10.62
C TYR A 19 -0.79 -3.39 -11.10
N PHE A 20 -0.03 -2.34 -10.76
CA PHE A 20 1.40 -2.29 -11.09
C PHE A 20 2.20 -3.36 -10.38
N ALA A 21 1.83 -3.77 -9.16
CA ALA A 21 2.48 -4.87 -8.47
C ALA A 21 2.39 -6.18 -9.27
N SER A 22 1.22 -6.45 -9.86
CA SER A 22 1.02 -7.62 -10.74
C SER A 22 1.85 -7.52 -12.02
N ILE A 23 1.88 -6.34 -12.66
CA ILE A 23 2.67 -6.10 -13.87
C ILE A 23 4.17 -6.25 -13.54
N PHE A 24 4.61 -5.71 -12.42
CA PHE A 24 6.01 -5.80 -11.98
C PHE A 24 6.44 -7.25 -11.81
N SER A 25 5.63 -8.10 -11.17
CA SER A 25 5.97 -9.49 -10.95
C SER A 25 6.16 -10.28 -12.27
N GLN A 26 5.49 -9.87 -13.34
CA GLN A 26 5.52 -10.52 -14.66
C GLN A 26 6.66 -10.01 -15.56
N LEU A 27 7.06 -8.75 -15.40
CA LEU A 27 7.97 -8.06 -16.32
C LEU A 27 9.32 -7.70 -15.70
N TRP A 28 9.67 -8.25 -14.55
CA TRP A 28 10.93 -7.96 -13.89
C TRP A 28 12.14 -8.30 -14.78
N GLY A 29 13.06 -7.35 -14.88
CA GLY A 29 14.28 -7.48 -15.72
C GLY A 29 14.05 -7.25 -17.20
N ARG A 30 12.85 -6.88 -17.63
CA ARG A 30 12.53 -6.62 -19.04
C ARG A 30 12.52 -5.13 -19.34
N GLN A 31 12.85 -4.77 -20.58
CA GLN A 31 12.84 -3.37 -21.03
C GLN A 31 11.42 -2.78 -20.99
N GLU A 32 10.42 -3.59 -21.31
CA GLU A 32 9.01 -3.18 -21.29
C GLU A 32 8.58 -2.62 -19.93
N MET A 33 9.15 -3.17 -18.84
CA MET A 33 8.89 -2.66 -17.50
C MET A 33 9.41 -1.24 -17.30
N VAL A 34 10.60 -0.95 -17.82
CA VAL A 34 11.19 0.38 -17.77
C VAL A 34 10.35 1.38 -18.56
N ASP A 35 9.85 0.96 -19.71
CA ASP A 35 9.05 1.80 -20.59
C ASP A 35 7.68 2.12 -19.98
N ILE A 36 7.03 1.13 -19.36
CA ILE A 36 5.78 1.33 -18.60
C ILE A 36 6.00 2.32 -17.44
N GLN A 37 7.08 2.16 -16.68
CA GLN A 37 7.37 3.07 -15.57
C GLN A 37 7.66 4.50 -16.02
N LYS A 38 8.36 4.68 -17.13
CA LYS A 38 8.59 6.01 -17.72
C LYS A 38 7.29 6.64 -18.18
N ALA A 39 6.43 5.87 -18.86
CA ALA A 39 5.13 6.35 -19.33
C ALA A 39 4.26 6.81 -18.13
N LEU A 40 4.16 5.99 -17.09
CA LEU A 40 3.44 6.35 -15.87
C LEU A 40 4.04 7.61 -15.21
N TYR A 41 5.34 7.71 -15.13
CA TYR A 41 5.99 8.88 -14.55
C TYR A 41 5.65 10.17 -15.31
N ASN A 42 5.69 10.14 -16.64
CA ASN A 42 5.33 11.27 -17.48
C ASN A 42 3.85 11.63 -17.35
N GLU A 43 2.95 10.64 -17.31
CA GLU A 43 1.52 10.86 -17.09
C GLU A 43 1.26 11.55 -15.73
N LEU A 44 1.95 11.12 -14.68
CA LEU A 44 1.84 11.74 -13.37
C LEU A 44 2.41 13.18 -13.34
N LEU A 45 3.47 13.45 -14.10
CA LEU A 45 3.99 14.82 -14.25
C LEU A 45 2.95 15.74 -14.92
N GLU A 46 2.37 15.29 -16.03
CA GLU A 46 1.33 16.05 -16.71
C GLU A 46 0.08 16.25 -15.83
N ALA A 47 -0.30 15.22 -15.07
CA ALA A 47 -1.42 15.34 -14.12
C ALA A 47 -1.12 16.38 -13.03
N ARG A 48 0.12 16.43 -12.53
CA ARG A 48 0.55 17.45 -11.56
C ARG A 48 0.44 18.86 -12.11
N GLU A 49 0.85 19.08 -13.35
CA GLU A 49 0.79 20.39 -14.00
C GLU A 49 -0.65 20.88 -14.21
N LYS A 50 -1.56 19.94 -14.40
CA LYS A 50 -3.00 20.21 -14.59
C LYS A 50 -3.78 20.32 -13.28
N LEU A 51 -3.14 20.01 -12.13
CA LEU A 51 -3.78 20.09 -10.84
C LEU A 51 -4.05 21.55 -10.47
N ASP A 52 -5.33 21.89 -10.30
CA ASP A 52 -5.71 23.20 -9.80
C ASP A 52 -5.30 23.36 -8.32
N PRO A 53 -4.41 24.29 -7.98
CA PRO A 53 -4.02 24.51 -6.60
C PRO A 53 -5.18 24.84 -5.66
N ALA A 54 -6.29 25.40 -6.19
CA ALA A 54 -7.49 25.71 -5.42
C ALA A 54 -8.30 24.44 -5.06
N LEU A 55 -8.07 23.33 -5.76
CA LEU A 55 -8.69 22.03 -5.51
C LEU A 55 -7.83 21.11 -4.62
N GLN A 56 -6.73 21.62 -4.05
CA GLN A 56 -5.96 20.88 -3.06
C GLN A 56 -6.83 20.75 -1.80
N LEU A 57 -7.69 19.75 -1.85
CA LEU A 57 -8.40 19.29 -0.67
C LEU A 57 -7.36 18.73 0.29
N GLU A 58 -7.37 19.18 1.53
CA GLU A 58 -6.61 18.51 2.57
C GLU A 58 -7.14 17.08 2.65
N ASP A 59 -6.30 16.12 2.28
CA ASP A 59 -6.61 14.70 2.50
C ASP A 59 -6.72 14.51 4.01
N THR A 60 -7.93 14.32 4.50
CA THR A 60 -8.17 14.11 5.93
C THR A 60 -7.62 12.76 6.40
N HIS A 61 -7.62 11.77 5.50
CA HIS A 61 -7.20 10.40 5.79
C HIS A 61 -6.31 9.87 4.68
N ARG A 62 -5.00 9.83 4.91
CA ARG A 62 -4.02 9.27 3.99
C ARG A 62 -3.63 7.89 4.48
N LEU A 63 -3.93 6.86 3.71
CA LEU A 63 -3.75 5.47 4.13
C LEU A 63 -2.59 4.80 3.41
N MET A 64 -1.91 3.90 4.11
CA MET A 64 -0.99 2.94 3.54
C MET A 64 -1.62 1.55 3.56
N TRP A 65 -1.59 0.88 2.41
CA TRP A 65 -2.00 -0.53 2.31
C TRP A 65 -0.82 -1.45 2.58
N LEU A 66 -0.97 -2.33 3.55
CA LEU A 66 0.07 -3.28 3.94
C LEU A 66 -0.26 -4.67 3.42
N HIS A 67 0.78 -5.38 3.02
CA HIS A 67 0.68 -6.71 2.46
C HIS A 67 -0.04 -6.77 1.11
N LEU A 68 -0.43 -7.97 0.67
CA LEU A 68 -1.12 -8.18 -0.61
C LEU A 68 -2.55 -7.65 -0.53
N PRO A 69 -3.03 -6.97 -1.56
CA PRO A 69 -4.43 -6.57 -1.65
C PRO A 69 -5.31 -7.71 -2.16
N PRO A 70 -6.63 -7.57 -2.06
CA PRO A 70 -7.57 -8.48 -2.70
C PRO A 70 -7.55 -8.27 -4.23
N PHE A 71 -6.59 -8.83 -4.93
CA PHE A 71 -6.45 -8.68 -6.39
C PHE A 71 -7.66 -9.18 -7.20
N TYR A 72 -8.44 -10.06 -6.62
CA TYR A 72 -9.66 -10.64 -7.21
C TYR A 72 -10.87 -9.73 -7.09
N ASP A 73 -10.86 -8.78 -6.16
CA ASP A 73 -11.91 -7.76 -6.01
C ASP A 73 -11.31 -6.46 -5.47
N THR A 74 -11.12 -5.49 -6.34
CA THR A 74 -10.60 -4.17 -5.99
C THR A 74 -11.70 -3.17 -5.60
N ALA A 75 -12.97 -3.59 -5.60
CA ALA A 75 -14.09 -2.72 -5.22
C ALA A 75 -13.94 -2.22 -3.77
N LEU A 76 -13.31 -3.00 -2.89
CA LEU A 76 -12.99 -2.57 -1.53
C LEU A 76 -12.07 -1.35 -1.51
N LEU A 77 -11.03 -1.33 -2.36
CA LEU A 77 -10.11 -0.19 -2.44
C LEU A 77 -10.83 1.05 -2.99
N ASP A 78 -11.64 0.88 -4.04
CA ASP A 78 -12.46 1.96 -4.58
C ASP A 78 -13.44 2.51 -3.55
N TYR A 79 -14.03 1.63 -2.75
CA TYR A 79 -14.92 2.02 -1.66
C TYR A 79 -14.20 2.89 -0.62
N ILE A 80 -13.05 2.45 -0.13
CA ILE A 80 -12.24 3.19 0.84
C ILE A 80 -11.84 4.56 0.28
N GLU A 81 -11.35 4.59 -0.96
CA GLU A 81 -10.86 5.84 -1.55
C GLU A 81 -11.96 6.83 -1.91
N VAL A 82 -13.11 6.34 -2.42
CA VAL A 82 -14.17 7.21 -2.95
C VAL A 82 -15.25 7.48 -1.92
N LYS A 83 -15.71 6.43 -1.22
CA LYS A 83 -16.83 6.58 -0.29
C LYS A 83 -16.39 7.05 1.09
N CYS A 84 -15.26 6.55 1.58
CA CYS A 84 -14.72 6.98 2.88
C CYS A 84 -13.82 8.23 2.77
N ASN A 85 -13.57 8.74 1.55
CA ASN A 85 -12.63 9.85 1.31
C ASN A 85 -11.27 9.62 1.97
N ALA A 86 -10.77 8.38 1.87
CA ALA A 86 -9.54 7.93 2.50
C ALA A 86 -8.57 7.36 1.44
N PRO A 87 -7.83 8.22 0.72
CA PRO A 87 -6.97 7.79 -0.36
C PRO A 87 -5.85 6.87 0.15
N ILE A 88 -5.65 5.76 -0.55
CA ILE A 88 -4.51 4.87 -0.37
C ILE A 88 -3.32 5.48 -1.13
N VAL A 89 -2.45 6.13 -0.38
CA VAL A 89 -1.33 6.89 -0.96
C VAL A 89 -0.14 6.02 -1.31
N PHE A 90 -0.05 4.84 -0.71
CA PHE A 90 0.98 3.87 -1.04
C PHE A 90 0.58 2.43 -0.66
N GLU A 91 1.10 1.48 -1.41
CA GLU A 91 0.96 0.04 -1.20
C GLU A 91 2.32 -0.59 -0.92
N GLU A 92 2.44 -1.32 0.16
CA GLU A 92 3.71 -1.97 0.56
C GLU A 92 4.28 -2.87 -0.54
N VAL A 93 3.42 -3.54 -1.31
CA VAL A 93 3.86 -4.41 -2.42
C VAL A 93 4.59 -3.66 -3.54
N ASN A 94 4.42 -2.35 -3.63
CA ASN A 94 5.12 -1.48 -4.57
C ASN A 94 6.40 -0.87 -3.97
N TYR A 95 6.74 -1.21 -2.72
CA TYR A 95 7.93 -0.71 -2.07
C TYR A 95 9.18 -1.47 -2.52
N VAL A 96 10.18 -0.72 -2.95
CA VAL A 96 11.48 -1.24 -3.33
C VAL A 96 12.53 -0.62 -2.41
N GLY A 97 12.89 -1.36 -1.37
CA GLY A 97 13.84 -0.92 -0.34
C GLY A 97 15.28 -1.41 -0.53
N TRP A 98 15.56 -2.17 -1.58
CA TRP A 98 16.90 -2.70 -1.80
C TRP A 98 17.73 -1.83 -2.77
N GLU A 99 19.05 -1.89 -2.59
CA GLU A 99 20.01 -1.25 -3.49
C GLU A 99 20.00 -1.89 -4.90
N PRO A 100 20.42 -1.14 -5.93
CA PRO A 100 20.62 -1.71 -7.26
C PRO A 100 21.55 -2.93 -7.23
N LEU A 101 21.21 -3.95 -8.01
CA LEU A 101 22.00 -5.17 -8.08
C LEU A 101 23.33 -4.90 -8.80
N ASN A 102 24.43 -5.41 -8.24
CA ASN A 102 25.76 -5.31 -8.82
C ASN A 102 26.04 -6.49 -9.74
N ALA A 103 26.10 -6.24 -11.05
CA ALA A 103 26.36 -7.26 -12.04
C ALA A 103 27.79 -7.86 -11.96
N SER A 104 28.73 -7.16 -11.34
CA SER A 104 30.12 -7.65 -11.15
C SER A 104 30.24 -8.65 -9.98
N ASP A 105 29.26 -8.63 -9.03
CA ASP A 105 29.19 -9.58 -7.92
C ASP A 105 27.70 -10.00 -7.70
N PRO A 106 27.13 -10.77 -8.63
CA PRO A 106 25.70 -11.01 -8.66
C PRO A 106 25.22 -11.84 -7.47
N TYR A 107 25.98 -12.83 -7.03
CA TYR A 107 25.54 -13.71 -5.93
C TYR A 107 25.51 -12.97 -4.59
N ARG A 108 26.53 -12.19 -4.29
CA ARG A 108 26.57 -11.37 -3.07
C ARG A 108 25.48 -10.31 -3.10
N SER A 109 25.29 -9.68 -4.25
CA SER A 109 24.27 -8.67 -4.48
C SER A 109 22.87 -9.21 -4.26
N LEU A 110 22.57 -10.41 -4.78
CA LEU A 110 21.30 -11.11 -4.56
C LEU A 110 21.12 -11.53 -3.09
N ALA A 111 22.16 -12.08 -2.47
CA ALA A 111 22.12 -12.43 -1.05
C ALA A 111 21.84 -11.20 -0.18
N ARG A 112 22.50 -10.07 -0.44
CA ARG A 112 22.26 -8.81 0.26
C ARG A 112 20.81 -8.36 0.06
N LYS A 113 20.29 -8.35 -1.17
CA LYS A 113 18.91 -8.03 -1.48
C LYS A 113 17.95 -8.83 -0.62
N ILE A 114 18.14 -10.16 -0.54
CA ILE A 114 17.25 -11.05 0.24
C ILE A 114 17.35 -10.72 1.73
N LEU A 115 18.56 -10.58 2.28
CA LEU A 115 18.76 -10.35 3.71
C LEU A 115 18.33 -8.97 4.19
N THR A 116 18.30 -7.98 3.30
CA THR A 116 17.91 -6.59 3.64
C THR A 116 16.46 -6.27 3.28
N GLN A 117 15.69 -7.24 2.79
CA GLN A 117 14.25 -7.03 2.60
C GLN A 117 13.53 -7.06 3.94
N GLY A 118 12.69 -6.05 4.19
CA GLY A 118 11.86 -6.01 5.38
C GLY A 118 10.96 -7.23 5.59
N PHE A 119 10.54 -7.89 4.49
CA PHE A 119 9.77 -9.14 4.57
C PHE A 119 10.51 -10.33 5.24
N MET A 120 11.82 -10.27 5.34
CA MET A 120 12.63 -11.32 5.97
C MET A 120 12.83 -11.09 7.48
N ASP A 121 12.73 -9.85 7.92
CA ASP A 121 12.88 -9.45 9.34
C ASP A 121 11.67 -8.61 9.75
N PRO A 122 10.81 -9.10 10.65
CA PRO A 122 9.63 -8.37 11.11
C PRO A 122 9.96 -7.02 11.74
N ALA A 123 11.04 -6.89 12.49
CA ALA A 123 11.44 -5.64 13.12
C ALA A 123 11.92 -4.60 12.09
N LEU A 124 12.70 -5.05 11.11
CA LEU A 124 13.13 -4.22 10.00
C LEU A 124 11.92 -3.75 9.17
N ARG A 125 10.99 -4.66 8.88
CA ARG A 125 9.78 -4.34 8.12
C ARG A 125 8.94 -3.26 8.81
N VAL A 126 8.72 -3.38 10.11
CA VAL A 126 7.98 -2.36 10.88
C VAL A 126 8.69 -1.01 10.83
N LYS A 127 10.01 -1.01 11.01
CA LYS A 127 10.83 0.21 10.91
C LYS A 127 10.69 0.87 9.52
N GLU A 128 10.82 0.10 8.45
CA GLU A 128 10.68 0.61 7.09
C GLU A 128 9.29 1.18 6.83
N ILE A 129 8.22 0.52 7.29
CA ILE A 129 6.84 1.01 7.18
C ILE A 129 6.72 2.37 7.86
N ILE A 130 7.21 2.53 9.08
CA ILE A 130 7.11 3.78 9.83
C ILE A 130 7.94 4.90 9.19
N GLU A 131 9.18 4.61 8.79
CA GLU A 131 10.05 5.60 8.15
C GLU A 131 9.49 6.06 6.80
N PHE A 132 9.01 5.11 6.01
CA PHE A 132 8.38 5.42 4.74
C PHE A 132 7.07 6.16 4.91
N GLY A 133 6.30 5.80 5.92
CA GLY A 133 5.05 6.46 6.26
C GLY A 133 5.21 7.93 6.60
N LYS A 134 6.23 8.28 7.37
CA LYS A 134 6.58 9.67 7.63
C LYS A 134 6.86 10.43 6.34
N LYS A 135 7.58 9.81 5.42
CA LYS A 135 7.88 10.38 4.10
C LYS A 135 6.62 10.58 3.25
N MET A 136 5.71 9.61 3.26
CA MET A 136 4.45 9.65 2.49
C MET A 136 3.33 10.39 3.20
N LYS A 137 3.56 10.81 4.47
CA LYS A 137 2.59 11.53 5.31
C LYS A 137 1.28 10.75 5.44
N PHE A 138 1.33 9.43 5.60
CA PHE A 138 0.13 8.67 5.92
C PHE A 138 -0.22 8.83 7.40
N ASN A 139 -1.50 8.77 7.72
CA ASN A 139 -2.03 8.88 9.08
C ASN A 139 -2.87 7.65 9.49
N GLY A 140 -2.85 6.61 8.70
CA GLY A 140 -3.45 5.31 9.00
C GLY A 140 -2.90 4.20 8.11
N CYS A 141 -2.99 2.95 8.59
CA CYS A 141 -2.59 1.76 7.84
C CYS A 141 -3.73 0.77 7.77
N ILE A 142 -3.83 0.06 6.65
CA ILE A 142 -4.70 -1.10 6.50
C ILE A 142 -3.82 -2.32 6.26
N LEU A 143 -3.95 -3.33 7.10
CA LEU A 143 -3.34 -4.65 6.90
C LEU A 143 -4.43 -5.62 6.46
N TYR A 144 -4.35 -6.07 5.22
CA TYR A 144 -5.24 -7.09 4.71
C TYR A 144 -4.67 -8.48 5.00
N ASN A 145 -5.37 -9.24 5.84
CA ASN A 145 -4.97 -10.56 6.27
C ASN A 145 -5.66 -11.61 5.41
N HIS A 146 -4.88 -12.28 4.57
CA HIS A 146 -5.37 -13.42 3.80
C HIS A 146 -5.53 -14.63 4.72
N GLY A 147 -6.67 -15.31 4.65
CA GLY A 147 -7.02 -16.43 5.52
C GLY A 147 -6.28 -17.74 5.23
N PHE A 148 -5.22 -17.73 4.40
CA PHE A 148 -4.55 -18.96 3.98
C PHE A 148 -3.04 -18.94 4.18
N GLY A 149 -2.55 -20.01 4.78
CA GLY A 149 -1.15 -20.36 4.86
C GLY A 149 -0.27 -19.30 5.53
N ARG A 150 0.93 -19.12 5.00
CA ARG A 150 1.92 -18.16 5.52
C ARG A 150 1.57 -16.70 5.31
N CYS A 151 0.56 -16.43 4.51
CA CYS A 151 0.03 -15.08 4.29
C CYS A 151 -0.94 -14.65 5.39
N SER A 152 -1.41 -15.57 6.24
CA SER A 152 -2.19 -15.23 7.42
C SER A 152 -1.30 -14.53 8.45
N MET A 153 -1.61 -13.30 8.75
CA MET A 153 -0.78 -12.44 9.62
C MET A 153 -1.51 -11.99 10.89
N SER A 154 -2.82 -12.27 11.02
CA SER A 154 -3.63 -11.80 12.15
C SER A 154 -3.07 -12.19 13.52
N ASP A 155 -2.60 -13.43 13.65
CA ASP A 155 -2.07 -13.99 14.89
C ASP A 155 -0.53 -14.04 14.92
N SER A 156 0.12 -13.43 13.91
CA SER A 156 1.56 -13.46 13.83
C SER A 156 2.20 -12.48 14.83
N SER A 157 3.40 -12.82 15.27
CA SER A 157 4.24 -11.91 16.06
C SER A 157 4.50 -10.58 15.33
N PHE A 158 4.50 -10.61 14.01
CA PHE A 158 4.62 -9.43 13.16
C PHE A 158 3.43 -8.48 13.33
N ALA A 159 2.20 -8.96 13.21
CA ALA A 159 1.01 -8.11 13.33
C ALA A 159 0.92 -7.44 14.70
N LYS A 160 1.26 -8.19 15.77
CA LYS A 160 1.31 -7.64 17.13
C LYS A 160 2.37 -6.55 17.24
N HIS A 161 3.59 -6.83 16.80
CA HIS A 161 4.69 -5.88 16.83
C HIS A 161 4.41 -4.64 15.99
N LEU A 162 3.86 -4.83 14.78
CA LEU A 162 3.44 -3.73 13.90
C LEU A 162 2.40 -2.83 14.58
N ARG A 163 1.39 -3.41 15.20
CA ARG A 163 0.36 -2.66 15.93
C ARG A 163 0.95 -1.85 17.09
N GLU A 164 1.83 -2.46 17.87
CA GLU A 164 2.48 -1.80 19.01
C GLU A 164 3.32 -0.60 18.56
N GLU A 165 4.12 -0.75 17.51
CA GLU A 165 4.99 0.32 17.01
C GLU A 165 4.22 1.41 16.27
N LEU A 166 3.20 1.07 15.50
CA LEU A 166 2.33 2.06 14.87
C LEU A 166 1.54 2.86 15.91
N ASN A 167 1.04 2.21 16.96
CA ASN A 167 0.37 2.91 18.07
C ASN A 167 1.31 3.89 18.80
N LYS A 168 2.57 3.51 19.03
CA LYS A 168 3.59 4.43 19.59
C LYS A 168 3.84 5.63 18.66
N ALA A 169 3.74 5.43 17.36
CA ALA A 169 3.88 6.48 16.37
C ALA A 169 2.60 7.31 16.16
N GLY A 170 1.49 6.98 16.85
CA GLY A 170 0.20 7.64 16.71
C GLY A 170 -0.52 7.31 15.40
N VAL A 171 -0.19 6.18 14.76
CA VAL A 171 -0.79 5.75 13.50
C VAL A 171 -1.72 4.56 13.75
N PRO A 172 -3.04 4.69 13.55
CA PRO A 172 -3.99 3.59 13.70
C PRO A 172 -3.76 2.50 12.63
N LEU A 173 -3.96 1.25 13.05
CA LEU A 173 -3.90 0.08 12.17
C LEU A 173 -5.26 -0.62 12.13
N LEU A 174 -5.91 -0.59 10.97
CA LEU A 174 -7.05 -1.42 10.67
C LEU A 174 -6.58 -2.77 10.13
N MET A 175 -7.02 -3.86 10.74
CA MET A 175 -6.80 -5.21 10.22
C MET A 175 -8.10 -5.73 9.61
N LEU A 176 -8.04 -6.09 8.34
CA LEU A 176 -9.15 -6.69 7.61
C LEU A 176 -8.82 -8.16 7.35
N ASP A 177 -9.66 -9.05 7.85
CA ASP A 177 -9.58 -10.47 7.54
C ASP A 177 -10.37 -10.76 6.27
N GLY A 178 -9.74 -11.42 5.31
CA GLY A 178 -10.36 -11.74 4.05
C GLY A 178 -9.85 -13.05 3.47
N ASP A 179 -10.71 -13.67 2.69
CA ASP A 179 -10.44 -14.87 1.94
C ASP A 179 -10.92 -14.65 0.49
N GLU A 180 -10.69 -15.60 -0.41
CA GLU A 180 -11.17 -15.56 -1.81
C GLU A 180 -12.68 -15.27 -1.94
N LYS A 181 -13.44 -15.41 -0.86
CA LYS A 181 -14.87 -15.14 -0.78
C LYS A 181 -15.20 -13.86 0.00
N ILE A 182 -14.51 -12.75 -0.29
CA ILE A 182 -14.79 -11.44 0.35
C ILE A 182 -16.27 -11.08 0.34
N SER A 183 -17.00 -11.37 -0.71
CA SER A 183 -18.44 -11.09 -0.78
C SER A 183 -19.27 -11.78 0.32
N ALA A 184 -18.72 -12.81 0.97
CA ALA A 184 -19.37 -13.49 2.09
C ALA A 184 -18.88 -12.99 3.46
N CYS A 185 -17.64 -12.47 3.54
CA CYS A 185 -17.03 -12.06 4.81
C CYS A 185 -17.15 -10.55 5.07
N PHE A 186 -17.22 -9.76 3.99
CA PHE A 186 -17.40 -8.30 4.07
C PHE A 186 -18.47 -7.89 3.07
N PRO A 187 -19.74 -7.88 3.48
CA PRO A 187 -20.77 -7.30 2.65
C PRO A 187 -20.38 -5.84 2.41
N ILE A 188 -20.01 -5.52 1.17
CA ILE A 188 -19.81 -4.12 0.78
C ILE A 188 -21.09 -3.38 1.16
N PRO A 189 -21.01 -2.32 1.97
CA PRO A 189 -22.19 -1.60 2.40
C PRO A 189 -23.01 -1.18 1.18
N LYS A 190 -24.25 -1.58 1.14
CA LYS A 190 -25.15 -1.28 0.00
C LYS A 190 -25.87 0.04 0.19
N SER A 191 -25.78 0.63 1.39
CA SER A 191 -26.44 1.88 1.75
C SER A 191 -25.55 2.76 2.64
N GLU A 192 -25.89 4.05 2.72
CA GLU A 192 -25.21 4.99 3.64
C GLU A 192 -25.42 4.64 5.12
N GLU A 193 -26.49 3.93 5.47
CA GLU A 193 -26.75 3.43 6.83
C GLU A 193 -25.76 2.34 7.24
N ASP A 194 -25.37 1.47 6.30
CA ASP A 194 -24.37 0.43 6.55
C ASP A 194 -22.96 1.02 6.78
N LEU A 195 -22.73 2.28 6.38
CA LEU A 195 -21.48 3.02 6.54
C LEU A 195 -21.18 3.41 8.00
N GLY A 196 -22.22 3.67 8.81
CA GLY A 196 -22.05 4.10 10.19
C GLY A 196 -21.27 3.10 11.03
N ASP A 197 -21.49 1.81 10.81
CA ASP A 197 -20.81 0.73 11.54
C ASP A 197 -19.33 0.58 11.15
N TRP A 198 -18.96 0.92 9.91
CA TRP A 198 -17.57 0.85 9.46
C TRP A 198 -16.71 2.01 9.95
N THR A 199 -17.32 3.18 10.10
CA THR A 199 -16.62 4.37 10.62
C THR A 199 -16.27 4.17 12.10
N LEU A 200 -17.09 3.44 12.86
CA LEU A 200 -16.85 3.10 14.26
C LEU A 200 -15.73 2.06 14.46
N MET A 201 -15.40 1.27 13.46
CA MET A 201 -14.26 0.32 13.51
C MET A 201 -12.90 0.97 13.24
N MET A 202 -12.89 2.21 12.75
CA MET A 202 -11.66 2.96 12.44
C MET A 202 -11.26 3.99 13.52
N VAL A 203 -11.96 4.01 14.66
CA VAL A 203 -11.65 4.88 15.81
C VAL A 203 -10.86 4.16 16.89
#